data_3cbf5e57d7ca4f64446eac9308487d93
#
_entry.id   3cbf5e57d7ca4f64446eac9308487d93
#
_cell.length_a   1.000
_cell.length_b   1.000
_cell.length_c   1.000
_cell.angle_alpha   90.00
_cell.angle_beta   90.00
_cell.angle_gamma   90.00
#
_symmetry.space_group_name_H-M   'P 1'
#
loop_
_entity.id
_entity.type
_entity.pdbx_description
1 polymer ?
#
loop_
_entity_poly.entity_id
_entity_poly.type
_entity_poly.pdbx_seq_one_letter_code
_entity_poly.pdbx_strand_id
1 'polypeptide(L)'
;MTDTTSFDLFKLDRYREGNRLEFKEAKGGFPKSFWETYSSFANTWGGLIVLGAAEETDGHPTFFGLKNPAGLVKDLWNGLNNEQKVSANLLLDSDVTQAEVDGKVILLVRVPRADRTQRPVYINDN
;
A
#
# COMPACT_ATOMS: atom_id res chain seq x y z
N MET A 1 -11.78 20.73 1.29
CA MET A 1 -11.65 20.33 0.15
C MET A 1 -11.08 19.07 0.03
N THR A 2 -11.51 18.39 -0.54
CA THR A 2 -11.08 17.33 -0.73
C THR A 2 -10.46 16.73 -1.44
N ASP A 3 -9.86 16.57 -1.33
CA ASP A 3 -8.97 16.21 -2.06
C ASP A 3 -8.74 14.88 -2.32
N THR A 4 -9.64 14.36 -3.05
CA THR A 4 -9.38 13.18 -3.76
C THR A 4 -8.50 13.59 -4.90
N THR A 5 -7.26 13.36 -4.78
CA THR A 5 -6.31 13.65 -5.84
C THR A 5 -6.59 12.69 -6.99
N SER A 6 -6.67 13.17 -8.20
CA SER A 6 -6.80 12.29 -9.35
C SER A 6 -5.55 11.41 -9.40
N PHE A 7 -5.77 10.14 -9.65
CA PHE A 7 -4.70 9.16 -9.69
C PHE A 7 -3.86 9.39 -10.94
N ASP A 8 -2.57 9.58 -10.73
CA ASP A 8 -1.65 9.83 -11.83
C ASP A 8 -1.07 8.50 -12.31
N LEU A 9 -1.58 8.02 -13.43
CA LEU A 9 -1.15 6.75 -14.00
C LEU A 9 0.32 6.77 -14.42
N PHE A 10 0.88 7.94 -14.71
CA PHE A 10 2.32 8.04 -15.04
C PHE A 10 3.20 7.68 -13.86
N LYS A 11 2.75 7.97 -12.65
CA LYS A 11 3.52 7.60 -11.47
C LYS A 11 3.55 6.09 -11.28
N LEU A 12 2.50 5.39 -11.71
CA LEU A 12 2.49 3.94 -11.64
C LEU A 12 3.58 3.33 -12.52
N ASP A 13 3.78 3.90 -13.71
CA ASP A 13 4.79 3.37 -14.62
C ASP A 13 6.19 3.44 -14.01
N ARG A 14 6.48 4.49 -13.26
CA ARG A 14 7.77 4.61 -12.59
C ARG A 14 8.00 3.47 -11.59
N TYR A 15 6.99 3.15 -10.80
CA TYR A 15 7.10 2.07 -9.84
C TYR A 15 7.17 0.72 -10.54
N ARG A 16 6.41 0.55 -11.61
CA ARG A 16 6.38 -0.68 -12.37
C ARG A 16 7.74 -0.99 -13.00
N GLU A 17 8.40 0.03 -13.54
CA GLU A 17 9.73 -0.12 -14.11
C GLU A 17 10.75 -0.56 -13.07
N GLY A 18 10.57 -0.13 -11.83
CA GLY A 18 11.45 -0.52 -10.72
C GLY A 18 11.03 -1.78 -10.01
N ASN A 19 9.99 -2.47 -10.49
CA ASN A 19 9.40 -3.63 -9.83
C ASN A 19 9.00 -3.33 -8.39
N ARG A 20 8.50 -2.11 -8.15
CA ARG A 20 8.14 -1.65 -6.81
C ARG A 20 6.67 -1.28 -6.72
N LEU A 21 5.84 -2.02 -7.43
CA LEU A 21 4.41 -1.77 -7.45
C LEU A 21 3.68 -3.07 -7.16
N GLU A 22 2.78 -3.03 -6.21
CA GLU A 22 1.98 -4.20 -5.85
C GLU A 22 0.51 -3.80 -5.72
N PHE A 23 -0.36 -4.57 -6.37
CA PHE A 23 -1.81 -4.36 -6.27
C PHE A 23 -2.42 -5.40 -5.34
N LYS A 24 -3.35 -4.96 -4.50
CA LYS A 24 -4.10 -5.83 -3.59
C LYS A 24 -5.58 -5.52 -3.75
N GLU A 25 -6.40 -6.55 -3.97
CA GLU A 25 -7.83 -6.34 -4.19
C GLU A 25 -8.54 -5.83 -2.94
N ALA A 26 -8.20 -6.34 -1.79
CA ALA A 26 -8.77 -5.93 -0.50
C ALA A 26 -10.30 -6.05 -0.44
N LYS A 27 -10.86 -7.01 -1.17
CA LYS A 27 -12.31 -7.22 -1.24
C LYS A 27 -12.90 -7.76 0.07
N GLY A 28 -12.14 -8.55 0.78
CA GLY A 28 -12.56 -9.15 2.04
C GLY A 28 -12.10 -8.43 3.28
N GLY A 29 -11.60 -7.19 3.12
CA GLY A 29 -11.06 -6.42 4.22
C GLY A 29 -9.56 -6.20 4.04
N PHE A 30 -8.85 -5.89 5.11
CA PHE A 30 -7.43 -5.62 5.03
C PHE A 30 -6.66 -6.90 4.67
N PRO A 31 -5.89 -6.91 3.58
CA PRO A 31 -5.23 -8.14 3.13
C PRO A 31 -4.06 -8.50 4.03
N LYS A 32 -4.03 -9.75 4.48
CA LYS A 32 -2.94 -10.23 5.33
C LYS A 32 -1.59 -10.16 4.64
N SER A 33 -1.58 -10.37 3.33
CA SER A 33 -0.36 -10.33 2.55
C SER A 33 0.24 -8.94 2.41
N PHE A 34 -0.48 -7.90 2.86
CA PHE A 34 0.04 -6.54 2.86
C PHE A 34 1.37 -6.47 3.62
N TRP A 35 1.43 -7.13 4.77
CA TRP A 35 2.59 -7.00 5.66
C TRP A 35 3.87 -7.60 5.06
N GLU A 36 3.72 -8.68 4.30
CA GLU A 36 4.86 -9.27 3.58
C GLU A 36 5.39 -8.29 2.53
N THR A 37 4.49 -7.65 1.81
CA THR A 37 4.86 -6.68 0.78
C THR A 37 5.49 -5.43 1.43
N TYR A 38 4.90 -4.97 2.53
CA TYR A 38 5.43 -3.84 3.29
C TYR A 38 6.88 -4.11 3.72
N SER A 39 7.12 -5.27 4.32
CA SER A 39 8.45 -5.66 4.77
C SER A 39 9.42 -5.75 3.60
N SER A 40 9.00 -6.39 2.51
CA SER A 40 9.83 -6.53 1.31
C SER A 40 10.24 -5.17 0.74
N PHE A 41 9.29 -4.25 0.61
CA PHE A 41 9.57 -2.92 0.09
C PHE A 41 10.49 -2.14 1.02
N ALA A 42 10.21 -2.18 2.32
CA ALA A 42 11.02 -1.46 3.31
C ALA A 42 12.47 -1.93 3.30
N ASN A 43 12.69 -3.20 3.06
CA ASN A 43 14.04 -3.79 3.09
C ASN A 43 14.79 -3.68 1.77
N THR A 44 14.14 -3.17 0.72
CA THR A 44 14.77 -3.01 -0.58
C THR A 44 14.81 -1.53 -0.98
N TRP A 45 13.99 -1.13 -1.93
CA TRP A 45 14.02 0.24 -2.43
C TRP A 45 12.76 1.04 -2.13
N GLY A 46 11.89 0.50 -1.27
CA GLY A 46 10.58 1.08 -1.07
C GLY A 46 9.65 0.70 -2.21
N GLY A 47 8.45 1.24 -2.22
CA GLY A 47 7.49 0.94 -3.28
C GLY A 47 6.12 1.50 -3.01
N LEU A 48 5.20 1.16 -3.88
CA LEU A 48 3.80 1.59 -3.79
C LEU A 48 2.89 0.37 -3.73
N ILE A 49 2.02 0.34 -2.73
CA ILE A 49 0.98 -0.70 -2.62
C ILE A 49 -0.35 -0.02 -2.92
N VAL A 50 -1.11 -0.58 -3.85
CA VAL A 50 -2.41 -0.05 -4.25
C VAL A 50 -3.49 -1.00 -3.76
N LEU A 51 -4.36 -0.53 -2.86
CA LEU A 51 -5.48 -1.33 -2.35
C LEU A 51 -6.75 -0.99 -3.13
N GLY A 52 -7.46 -1.99 -3.57
CA GLY A 52 -8.68 -1.83 -4.34
C GLY A 52 -8.52 -2.10 -5.83
N ALA A 53 -7.44 -2.76 -6.21
CA ALA A 53 -7.14 -3.05 -7.61
C ALA A 53 -6.41 -4.36 -7.76
N ALA A 54 -6.37 -4.87 -8.97
CA ALA A 54 -5.60 -6.08 -9.31
C ALA A 54 -4.93 -5.86 -10.66
N GLU A 55 -3.77 -6.46 -10.84
CA GLU A 55 -3.09 -6.41 -12.11
C GLU A 55 -3.57 -7.57 -12.97
N GLU A 56 -3.97 -7.27 -14.19
CA GLU A 56 -4.43 -8.29 -15.13
C GLU A 56 -3.26 -8.89 -15.89
N THR A 57 -3.52 -9.96 -16.64
CA THR A 57 -2.48 -10.68 -17.38
C THR A 57 -1.78 -9.82 -18.44
N ASP A 58 -2.44 -8.76 -18.90
CA ASP A 58 -1.86 -7.86 -19.91
C ASP A 58 -1.05 -6.73 -19.25
N GLY A 59 -0.93 -6.75 -17.95
CA GLY A 59 -0.18 -5.73 -17.22
C GLY A 59 -0.97 -4.48 -16.86
N HIS A 60 -2.21 -4.35 -17.31
CA HIS A 60 -3.05 -3.21 -16.95
C HIS A 60 -3.81 -3.49 -15.65
N PRO A 61 -3.95 -2.52 -14.76
CA PRO A 61 -4.72 -2.74 -13.55
C PRO A 61 -6.22 -2.66 -13.79
N THR A 62 -6.97 -3.45 -13.02
CA THR A 62 -8.42 -3.33 -12.93
C THR A 62 -8.72 -2.75 -11.55
N PHE A 63 -9.49 -1.66 -11.51
CA PHE A 63 -9.83 -1.01 -10.27
C PHE A 63 -11.23 -1.44 -9.83
N PHE A 64 -11.30 -2.02 -8.64
CA PHE A 64 -12.58 -2.52 -8.10
C PHE A 64 -13.23 -1.51 -7.18
N GLY A 65 -12.42 -0.66 -6.56
CA GLY A 65 -12.89 0.25 -5.53
C GLY A 65 -12.99 -0.42 -4.17
N LEU A 66 -12.99 0.40 -3.15
CA LEU A 66 -13.06 -0.05 -1.76
C LEU A 66 -14.42 0.33 -1.17
N LYS A 67 -15.04 -0.61 -0.47
CA LYS A 67 -16.34 -0.34 0.16
C LYS A 67 -16.20 0.47 1.44
N ASN A 68 -15.11 0.24 2.16
CA ASN A 68 -14.87 0.89 3.44
C ASN A 68 -13.41 1.34 3.57
N PRO A 69 -13.01 2.37 2.81
CA PRO A 69 -11.63 2.84 2.88
C PRO A 69 -11.23 3.32 4.27
N ALA A 70 -12.12 3.96 5.00
CA ALA A 70 -11.80 4.43 6.35
C ALA A 70 -11.46 3.27 7.29
N GLY A 71 -12.19 2.17 7.19
CA GLY A 71 -11.90 0.97 7.98
C GLY A 71 -10.55 0.36 7.64
N LEU A 72 -10.20 0.36 6.35
CA LEU A 72 -8.90 -0.15 5.93
C LEU A 72 -7.76 0.74 6.42
N VAL A 73 -7.95 2.05 6.40
CA VAL A 73 -6.94 2.98 6.93
C VAL A 73 -6.75 2.74 8.42
N LYS A 74 -7.84 2.53 9.14
CA LYS A 74 -7.76 2.23 10.57
C LYS A 74 -6.98 0.94 10.83
N ASP A 75 -7.28 -0.11 10.05
CA ASP A 75 -6.59 -1.39 10.19
C ASP A 75 -5.11 -1.26 9.87
N LEU A 76 -4.79 -0.45 8.87
CA LEU A 76 -3.40 -0.19 8.49
C LEU A 76 -2.62 0.41 9.66
N TRP A 77 -3.13 1.49 10.24
CA TRP A 77 -2.43 2.16 11.33
C TRP A 77 -2.38 1.31 12.60
N ASN A 78 -3.43 0.54 12.87
CA ASN A 78 -3.41 -0.38 14.00
C ASN A 78 -2.30 -1.43 13.84
N GLY A 79 -2.13 -1.95 12.62
CA GLY A 79 -1.08 -2.92 12.35
C GLY A 79 0.31 -2.31 12.42
N LEU A 80 0.47 -1.10 11.85
CA LEU A 80 1.76 -0.41 11.85
C LEU A 80 2.23 -0.07 13.27
N ASN A 81 1.29 0.25 14.14
CA ASN A 81 1.62 0.63 15.52
C ASN A 81 1.67 -0.56 16.46
N ASN A 82 1.51 -1.77 15.95
CA ASN A 82 1.55 -2.97 16.75
C ASN A 82 2.91 -3.66 16.57
N GLU A 83 3.78 -3.53 17.57
CA GLU A 83 5.12 -4.12 17.52
C GLU A 83 5.10 -5.64 17.43
N GLN A 84 3.98 -6.26 17.79
CA GLN A 84 3.81 -7.69 17.65
C GLN A 84 3.45 -8.09 16.21
N LYS A 85 3.13 -7.10 15.38
CA LYS A 85 2.81 -7.33 13.97
C LYS A 85 3.99 -7.03 13.07
N VAL A 86 4.56 -5.85 13.21
CA VAL A 86 5.72 -5.44 12.41
C VAL A 86 6.77 -4.79 13.30
N SER A 87 8.02 -4.93 12.94
CA SER A 87 9.12 -4.42 13.75
C SER A 87 9.29 -2.90 13.71
N ALA A 88 8.74 -2.24 12.71
CA ALA A 88 8.88 -0.79 12.59
C ALA A 88 7.72 -0.19 11.80
N ASN A 89 7.26 0.96 12.23
CA ASN A 89 6.30 1.76 11.49
C ASN A 89 7.09 2.86 10.76
N LEU A 90 7.16 2.77 9.44
CA LEU A 90 7.92 3.69 8.61
C LEU A 90 7.05 4.75 7.95
N LEU A 91 5.73 4.67 8.10
CA LEU A 91 4.82 5.53 7.34
C LEU A 91 4.50 6.82 8.06
N LEU A 92 4.43 7.89 7.28
CA LEU A 92 3.87 9.16 7.70
C LEU A 92 2.44 9.23 7.17
N ASP A 93 1.62 10.12 7.73
CA ASP A 93 0.25 10.30 7.25
C ASP A 93 0.22 10.59 5.75
N SER A 94 1.20 11.34 5.24
CA SER A 94 1.28 11.69 3.83
C SER A 94 1.60 10.50 2.91
N ASP A 95 2.02 9.38 3.48
CA ASP A 95 2.32 8.18 2.69
C ASP A 95 1.06 7.37 2.38
N VAL A 96 -0.06 7.71 2.99
CA VAL A 96 -1.34 7.04 2.75
C VAL A 96 -2.29 8.02 2.10
N THR A 97 -2.68 7.75 0.86
CA THR A 97 -3.50 8.66 0.07
C THR A 97 -4.73 7.94 -0.46
N GLN A 98 -5.88 8.56 -0.29
CA GLN A 98 -7.10 8.06 -0.91
C GLN A 98 -7.22 8.71 -2.28
N ALA A 99 -7.47 7.92 -3.31
CA ALA A 99 -7.61 8.41 -4.66
C ALA A 99 -8.85 7.81 -5.32
N GLU A 100 -9.24 8.37 -6.46
CA GLU A 100 -10.42 7.88 -7.17
C GLU A 100 -10.08 7.69 -8.64
N VAL A 101 -10.45 6.54 -9.17
CA VAL A 101 -10.28 6.21 -10.58
C VAL A 101 -11.62 5.75 -11.13
N ASP A 102 -12.18 6.48 -12.08
CA ASP A 102 -13.48 6.17 -12.70
C ASP A 102 -14.58 5.96 -11.64
N GLY A 103 -14.61 6.83 -10.64
CA GLY A 103 -15.60 6.76 -9.57
C GLY A 103 -15.32 5.71 -8.50
N LYS A 104 -14.21 5.00 -8.61
CA LYS A 104 -13.86 3.94 -7.66
C LYS A 104 -12.76 4.40 -6.73
N VAL A 105 -12.99 4.28 -5.45
CA VAL A 105 -12.03 4.74 -4.43
C VAL A 105 -10.99 3.67 -4.17
N ILE A 106 -9.73 4.06 -4.19
CA ILE A 106 -8.61 3.19 -3.89
C ILE A 106 -7.73 3.85 -2.84
N LEU A 107 -6.83 3.07 -2.23
CA LEU A 107 -5.83 3.61 -1.32
C LEU A 107 -4.46 3.36 -1.89
N LEU A 108 -3.63 4.39 -1.83
CA LEU A 108 -2.24 4.33 -2.25
C LEU A 108 -1.38 4.38 -0.99
N VAL A 109 -0.55 3.38 -0.79
CA VAL A 109 0.34 3.33 0.37
C VAL A 109 1.78 3.32 -0.11
N ARG A 110 2.47 4.43 0.09
CA ARG A 110 3.87 4.54 -0.30
C ARG A 110 4.74 4.03 0.86
N VAL A 111 5.51 2.99 0.61
CA VAL A 111 6.39 2.42 1.62
C VAL A 111 7.80 2.91 1.36
N PRO A 112 8.38 3.70 2.26
CA PRO A 112 9.75 4.17 2.06
C PRO A 112 10.73 3.04 2.34
N ARG A 113 11.94 3.17 1.81
CA ARG A 113 13.03 2.27 2.18
C ARG A 113 13.40 2.56 3.64
N ALA A 114 13.51 1.52 4.45
CA ALA A 114 13.93 1.67 5.84
C ALA A 114 15.39 2.12 5.87
N ASP A 115 15.77 2.93 6.85
CA ASP A 115 17.15 3.29 6.96
C ASP A 115 17.95 2.13 7.59
N ARG A 116 19.26 2.31 7.64
CA ARG A 116 20.16 1.26 8.07
C ARG A 116 19.87 0.76 9.49
N THR A 117 19.45 1.65 10.37
CA THR A 117 19.19 1.31 11.76
C THR A 117 17.88 0.55 11.96
N GLN A 118 16.97 0.65 10.98
CA GLN A 118 15.67 0.01 11.06
C GLN A 118 15.59 -1.31 10.31
N ARG A 119 16.60 -1.63 9.50
CA ARG A 119 16.62 -2.87 8.72
C ARG A 119 17.27 -4.01 9.49
N PRO A 120 16.80 -5.23 9.32
CA PRO A 120 15.64 -5.57 8.51
C PRO A 120 14.32 -5.26 9.21
N VAL A 121 13.34 -4.84 8.41
CA VAL A 121 11.97 -4.73 8.89
C VAL A 121 11.32 -6.10 8.69
N TYR A 122 10.76 -6.66 9.71
CA TYR A 122 10.18 -8.00 9.62
C TYR A 122 8.80 -8.03 10.25
N ILE A 123 8.04 -9.04 9.86
CA ILE A 123 6.71 -9.27 10.40
C ILE A 123 6.79 -10.37 11.44
N ASN A 124 5.93 -10.26 12.44
CA ASN A 124 5.83 -11.28 13.46
C ASN A 124 4.61 -12.13 13.17
N ASP A 125 4.86 -13.42 12.89
CA ASP A 125 3.78 -14.32 12.58
C ASP A 125 3.29 -14.95 13.86
N ASN A 126 2.35 -14.34 14.48
CA ASN A 126 1.70 -14.93 15.65
C ASN A 126 0.21 -14.98 15.46
#